data_582093f8370678c6b4f6f09457af12cb
#
_entry.id   582093f8370678c6b4f6f09457af12cb
#
_cell.length_a   1.000
_cell.length_b   1.000
_cell.length_c   1.000
_cell.angle_alpha   90.00
_cell.angle_beta   90.00
_cell.angle_gamma   90.00
#
_symmetry.space_group_name_H-M   'P 1'
#
loop_
_entity.id
_entity.type
_entity.pdbx_description
1 polymer ?
#
loop_
_entity_poly.entity_id
_entity_poly.type
_entity_poly.pdbx_seq_one_letter_code
_entity_poly.pdbx_strand_id
1 'polypeptide(L)'
;MKKKRKNVIVITLVSLVLLICIAVYLALPYVKPINSGVIWTDNEVSEEEQNLLNFVTTNLMNDDYGILTNYKNEKSEGEITKGHSVLSESEGLMLLYYLSRDDKGNYNKILSYIKDNMIMDNGLLRWRVGEDANDVPAAIDDLRVIKALLLASEKWDEISYRKDAFKISKGLKKNLIDGNLLSDFYDDFGKSSKTQICYLDILSLRLLASLDNDYKKIYNASLEILDKSLISEEVPLYRKEYDRSTGEFDKGNLDMELNSIVLLNRAEAGLNVDNSIRFLKNKYSDDNGIFSMYDDSGKVLSNIESTTIYSNLLQTAVLAGDYELYDICKKKIIAYQVKDKNSEIFGAYGDTETLQVHSFNNLNALLAWRKIKK
;
A
#
# COMPACT_ATOMS: atom_id res chain seq x y z
N MET A 1 12.82 -9.14 64.52
CA MET A 1 13.57 -8.42 63.47
C MET A 1 13.93 -9.30 62.24
N LYS A 2 14.54 -10.49 62.38
CA LYS A 2 14.95 -11.36 61.25
C LYS A 2 13.80 -11.75 60.30
N LYS A 3 12.59 -12.08 60.78
CA LYS A 3 11.42 -12.45 59.98
C LYS A 3 10.88 -11.27 59.14
N LYS A 4 10.82 -10.06 59.66
CA LYS A 4 10.45 -8.84 58.91
C LYS A 4 11.44 -8.55 57.79
N ARG A 5 12.75 -8.72 58.02
CA ARG A 5 13.80 -8.47 57.03
C ARG A 5 13.76 -9.53 55.90
N LYS A 6 13.47 -10.81 56.19
CA LYS A 6 13.24 -11.85 55.17
C LYS A 6 12.04 -11.53 54.30
N ASN A 7 10.91 -11.11 54.90
CA ASN A 7 9.71 -10.75 54.14
C ASN A 7 9.94 -9.54 53.21
N VAL A 8 10.68 -8.53 53.65
CA VAL A 8 11.04 -7.36 52.80
C VAL A 8 11.90 -7.82 51.64
N ILE A 9 12.91 -8.66 51.84
CA ILE A 9 13.77 -9.17 50.76
C ILE A 9 12.95 -9.96 49.74
N VAL A 10 12.05 -10.85 50.18
CA VAL A 10 11.18 -11.64 49.29
C VAL A 10 10.27 -10.73 48.47
N ILE A 11 9.64 -9.73 49.09
CA ILE A 11 8.77 -8.78 48.39
C ILE A 11 9.58 -8.00 47.33
N THR A 12 10.78 -7.52 47.65
CA THR A 12 11.64 -6.79 46.71
C THR A 12 12.04 -7.67 45.55
N LEU A 13 12.40 -8.93 45.76
CA LEU A 13 12.74 -9.87 44.69
C LEU A 13 11.55 -10.18 43.76
N VAL A 14 10.37 -10.40 44.34
CA VAL A 14 9.13 -10.60 43.55
C VAL A 14 8.80 -9.37 42.73
N SER A 15 8.91 -8.16 43.31
CA SER A 15 8.67 -6.92 42.59
C SER A 15 9.68 -6.74 41.45
N LEU A 16 10.95 -7.07 41.66
CA LEU A 16 11.98 -6.97 40.62
C LEU A 16 11.71 -7.94 39.48
N VAL A 17 11.35 -9.19 39.78
CA VAL A 17 10.98 -10.19 38.74
C VAL A 17 9.76 -9.71 37.94
N LEU A 18 8.76 -9.16 38.60
CA LEU A 18 7.55 -8.62 37.99
C LEU A 18 7.89 -7.45 37.02
N LEU A 19 8.76 -6.53 37.45
CA LEU A 19 9.26 -5.43 36.61
C LEU A 19 10.03 -5.94 35.40
N ILE A 20 10.88 -6.95 35.56
CA ILE A 20 11.61 -7.57 34.44
C ILE A 20 10.62 -8.22 33.46
N CYS A 21 9.62 -8.98 33.96
CA CYS A 21 8.59 -9.57 33.10
C CYS A 21 7.81 -8.52 32.32
N ILE A 22 7.43 -7.41 32.95
CA ILE A 22 6.76 -6.28 32.28
C ILE A 22 7.68 -5.66 31.23
N ALA A 23 8.94 -5.41 31.56
CA ALA A 23 9.91 -4.84 30.63
C ALA A 23 10.12 -5.75 29.40
N VAL A 24 10.27 -7.05 29.60
CA VAL A 24 10.37 -8.06 28.53
C VAL A 24 9.09 -8.05 27.70
N TYR A 25 7.92 -8.09 28.31
CA TYR A 25 6.63 -8.06 27.62
C TYR A 25 6.49 -6.82 26.72
N LEU A 26 6.86 -5.64 27.24
CA LEU A 26 6.83 -4.39 26.49
C LEU A 26 7.89 -4.32 25.37
N ALA A 27 9.01 -5.02 25.53
CA ALA A 27 10.07 -5.08 24.53
C ALA A 27 9.80 -6.10 23.42
N LEU A 28 9.02 -7.16 23.71
CA LEU A 28 8.76 -8.26 22.77
C LEU A 28 8.33 -7.82 21.37
N PRO A 29 7.38 -6.88 21.19
CA PRO A 29 6.97 -6.44 19.86
C PRO A 29 8.12 -5.84 19.03
N TYR A 30 9.12 -5.26 19.69
CA TYR A 30 10.25 -4.60 19.04
C TYR A 30 11.39 -5.56 18.67
N VAL A 31 11.53 -6.69 19.38
CA VAL A 31 12.63 -7.63 19.19
C VAL A 31 12.21 -8.97 18.57
N LYS A 32 10.90 -9.28 18.57
CA LYS A 32 10.37 -10.49 17.96
C LYS A 32 10.69 -10.51 16.46
N PRO A 33 11.26 -11.60 15.90
CA PRO A 33 11.50 -11.69 14.46
C PRO A 33 10.22 -11.47 13.65
N ILE A 34 10.33 -10.69 12.58
CA ILE A 34 9.32 -10.58 11.54
C ILE A 34 9.57 -11.70 10.52
N ASN A 35 8.52 -12.30 10.02
CA ASN A 35 8.56 -13.21 8.89
C ASN A 35 7.45 -12.80 7.92
N SER A 36 7.81 -11.93 6.99
CA SER A 36 6.87 -11.42 5.98
C SER A 36 6.55 -12.46 4.90
N GLY A 37 7.49 -13.36 4.63
CA GLY A 37 7.45 -14.24 3.47
C GLY A 37 7.80 -13.53 2.16
N VAL A 38 8.17 -12.25 2.20
CA VAL A 38 8.57 -11.50 0.99
C VAL A 38 9.92 -12.00 0.49
N ILE A 39 9.95 -12.41 -0.78
CA ILE A 39 11.17 -12.80 -1.47
C ILE A 39 11.69 -11.56 -2.21
N TRP A 40 12.85 -11.08 -1.77
CA TRP A 40 13.55 -9.98 -2.43
C TRP A 40 14.30 -10.53 -3.65
N THR A 41 14.02 -9.97 -4.82
CA THR A 41 14.74 -10.32 -6.05
C THR A 41 15.84 -9.31 -6.29
N ASP A 42 17.04 -9.79 -6.50
CA ASP A 42 18.20 -8.96 -6.90
C ASP A 42 18.23 -8.83 -8.44
N ASN A 43 17.15 -8.29 -9.00
CA ASN A 43 17.07 -8.04 -10.43
C ASN A 43 17.91 -6.81 -10.77
N GLU A 44 18.75 -6.94 -11.80
CA GLU A 44 19.42 -5.78 -12.40
C GLU A 44 18.37 -4.77 -12.87
N VAL A 45 18.68 -3.49 -12.73
CA VAL A 45 17.85 -2.40 -13.21
C VAL A 45 17.89 -2.38 -14.73
N SER A 46 16.72 -2.43 -15.39
CA SER A 46 16.63 -2.28 -16.84
C SER A 46 16.82 -0.82 -17.25
N GLU A 47 17.11 -0.57 -18.54
CA GLU A 47 17.18 0.79 -19.08
C GLU A 47 15.83 1.51 -18.94
N GLU A 48 14.74 0.80 -19.18
CA GLU A 48 13.39 1.33 -19.07
C GLU A 48 13.02 1.71 -17.62
N GLU A 49 13.37 0.86 -16.66
CA GLU A 49 13.19 1.16 -15.23
C GLU A 49 14.02 2.40 -14.85
N GLN A 50 15.26 2.48 -15.32
CA GLN A 50 16.14 3.62 -15.01
C GLN A 50 15.62 4.92 -15.65
N ASN A 51 15.11 4.89 -16.88
CA ASN A 51 14.53 6.04 -17.54
C ASN A 51 13.30 6.54 -16.78
N LEU A 52 12.43 5.63 -16.33
CA LEU A 52 11.28 5.95 -15.50
C LEU A 52 11.69 6.57 -14.16
N LEU A 53 12.65 5.95 -13.47
CA LEU A 53 13.18 6.48 -12.21
C LEU A 53 13.77 7.88 -12.40
N ASN A 54 14.54 8.10 -13.45
CA ASN A 54 15.12 9.40 -13.77
C ASN A 54 14.02 10.45 -13.99
N PHE A 55 12.95 10.08 -14.72
CA PHE A 55 11.81 10.99 -14.91
C PHE A 55 11.17 11.35 -13.56
N VAL A 56 10.85 10.35 -12.73
CA VAL A 56 10.23 10.56 -11.42
C VAL A 56 11.10 11.45 -10.53
N THR A 57 12.39 11.15 -10.42
CA THR A 57 13.29 11.89 -9.51
C THR A 57 13.64 13.29 -10.02
N THR A 58 13.56 13.54 -11.32
CA THR A 58 13.88 14.86 -11.91
C THR A 58 12.64 15.76 -12.01
N ASN A 59 11.47 15.18 -12.30
CA ASN A 59 10.29 15.96 -12.68
C ASN A 59 9.13 15.85 -11.68
N LEU A 60 9.08 14.79 -10.87
CA LEU A 60 8.02 14.57 -9.89
C LEU A 60 8.53 14.63 -8.45
N MET A 61 9.82 14.80 -8.20
CA MET A 61 10.37 14.92 -6.84
C MET A 61 10.79 16.37 -6.58
N ASN A 62 10.33 16.93 -5.46
CA ASN A 62 10.76 18.25 -5.02
C ASN A 62 12.11 18.22 -4.29
N ASP A 63 12.65 19.38 -3.94
CA ASP A 63 13.97 19.50 -3.29
C ASP A 63 14.04 18.82 -1.91
N ASP A 64 12.90 18.63 -1.25
CA ASP A 64 12.77 17.99 0.06
C ASP A 64 12.44 16.48 -0.04
N TYR A 65 12.50 15.91 -1.25
CA TYR A 65 12.17 14.50 -1.57
C TYR A 65 10.69 14.12 -1.51
N GLY A 66 9.76 15.07 -1.47
CA GLY A 66 8.33 14.81 -1.62
C GLY A 66 7.96 14.55 -3.09
N ILE A 67 7.15 13.53 -3.34
CA ILE A 67 6.73 13.17 -4.70
C ILE A 67 5.46 13.93 -5.08
N LEU A 68 5.61 14.82 -6.06
CA LEU A 68 4.50 15.62 -6.62
C LEU A 68 3.49 14.71 -7.32
N THR A 69 2.20 14.99 -7.14
CA THR A 69 1.12 14.16 -7.69
C THR A 69 1.12 14.13 -9.21
N ASN A 70 1.44 15.25 -9.85
CA ASN A 70 1.38 15.43 -11.30
C ASN A 70 2.61 16.16 -11.84
N TYR A 71 2.94 15.90 -13.10
CA TYR A 71 3.98 16.64 -13.82
C TYR A 71 3.56 18.09 -14.04
N LYS A 72 2.30 18.32 -14.48
CA LYS A 72 1.75 19.66 -14.62
C LYS A 72 1.16 20.16 -13.31
N ASN A 73 1.43 21.42 -13.00
CA ASN A 73 0.84 22.11 -11.85
C ASN A 73 -0.50 22.73 -12.24
N GLU A 74 -1.58 21.97 -12.14
CA GLU A 74 -2.94 22.43 -12.39
C GLU A 74 -3.71 22.54 -11.07
N LYS A 75 -4.76 23.36 -11.02
CA LYS A 75 -5.61 23.45 -9.83
C LYS A 75 -6.37 22.13 -9.63
N SER A 76 -6.38 21.66 -8.39
CA SER A 76 -7.21 20.52 -7.99
C SER A 76 -8.70 20.86 -8.12
N GLU A 77 -9.52 19.89 -8.51
CA GLU A 77 -10.97 19.99 -8.60
C GLU A 77 -11.61 18.91 -7.73
N GLY A 78 -12.21 19.33 -6.63
CA GLY A 78 -12.82 18.41 -5.67
C GLY A 78 -11.79 17.46 -5.06
N GLU A 79 -12.05 16.16 -5.11
CA GLU A 79 -11.17 15.12 -4.59
C GLU A 79 -10.03 14.75 -5.56
N ILE A 80 -10.06 15.23 -6.79
CA ILE A 80 -9.04 14.95 -7.80
C ILE A 80 -7.89 15.93 -7.62
N THR A 81 -6.72 15.43 -7.22
CA THR A 81 -5.50 16.20 -7.08
C THR A 81 -4.84 16.37 -8.45
N LYS A 82 -4.82 17.61 -8.97
CA LYS A 82 -4.24 17.94 -10.28
C LYS A 82 -2.97 18.77 -10.22
N GLY A 83 -2.52 19.17 -9.02
CA GLY A 83 -1.40 20.07 -8.82
C GLY A 83 -0.14 19.40 -8.33
N HIS A 84 0.75 20.20 -7.75
CA HIS A 84 2.01 19.77 -7.16
C HIS A 84 1.88 19.44 -5.65
N SER A 85 0.72 18.98 -5.21
CA SER A 85 0.60 18.40 -3.87
C SER A 85 1.39 17.10 -3.78
N VAL A 86 1.81 16.75 -2.56
CA VAL A 86 2.45 15.47 -2.24
C VAL A 86 1.44 14.61 -1.50
N LEU A 87 1.24 13.37 -1.97
CA LEU A 87 0.33 12.42 -1.33
C LEU A 87 1.11 11.35 -0.55
N SER A 88 0.59 10.98 0.63
CA SER A 88 1.14 9.86 1.41
C SER A 88 1.16 8.54 0.64
N GLU A 89 0.23 8.38 -0.31
CA GLU A 89 0.21 7.28 -1.27
C GLU A 89 1.51 7.19 -2.07
N SER A 90 1.94 8.31 -2.67
CA SER A 90 3.16 8.37 -3.48
C SER A 90 4.40 8.09 -2.66
N GLU A 91 4.47 8.65 -1.44
CA GLU A 91 5.59 8.42 -0.53
C GLU A 91 5.68 6.94 -0.11
N GLY A 92 4.54 6.33 0.21
CA GLY A 92 4.49 4.90 0.57
C GLY A 92 4.92 3.98 -0.58
N LEU A 93 4.50 4.27 -1.82
CA LEU A 93 4.93 3.52 -3.01
C LEU A 93 6.44 3.68 -3.26
N MET A 94 6.98 4.90 -3.10
CA MET A 94 8.40 5.17 -3.29
C MET A 94 9.28 4.51 -2.21
N LEU A 95 8.79 4.43 -0.96
CA LEU A 95 9.45 3.63 0.09
C LEU A 95 9.55 2.16 -0.33
N LEU A 96 8.45 1.56 -0.80
CA LEU A 96 8.46 0.16 -1.26
C LEU A 96 9.39 -0.06 -2.46
N TYR A 97 9.45 0.91 -3.37
CA TYR A 97 10.37 0.85 -4.51
C TYR A 97 11.83 0.86 -4.07
N TYR A 98 12.26 1.85 -3.27
CA TYR A 98 13.65 1.89 -2.78
C TYR A 98 14.01 0.69 -1.90
N LEU A 99 13.05 0.20 -1.10
CA LEU A 99 13.23 -1.02 -0.33
C LEU A 99 13.48 -2.24 -1.25
N SER A 100 12.74 -2.35 -2.36
CA SER A 100 12.92 -3.43 -3.34
C SER A 100 14.28 -3.38 -4.06
N ARG A 101 14.85 -2.16 -4.19
CA ARG A 101 16.18 -1.93 -4.77
C ARG A 101 17.34 -2.07 -3.79
N ASP A 102 17.05 -2.31 -2.51
CA ASP A 102 18.03 -2.25 -1.42
C ASP A 102 18.70 -0.88 -1.27
N ASP A 103 18.03 0.18 -1.73
CA ASP A 103 18.52 1.56 -1.68
C ASP A 103 18.09 2.24 -0.36
N LYS A 104 18.79 1.87 0.71
CA LYS A 104 18.53 2.41 2.05
C LYS A 104 18.76 3.91 2.14
N GLY A 105 19.69 4.45 1.33
CA GLY A 105 20.01 5.88 1.31
C GLY A 105 18.80 6.72 0.88
N ASN A 106 18.25 6.42 -0.28
CA ASN A 106 17.08 7.12 -0.80
C ASN A 106 15.80 6.76 -0.04
N TYR A 107 15.65 5.52 0.44
CA TYR A 107 14.58 5.14 1.35
C TYR A 107 14.49 6.09 2.57
N ASN A 108 15.63 6.35 3.22
CA ASN A 108 15.67 7.22 4.40
C ASN A 108 15.35 8.69 4.08
N LYS A 109 15.63 9.18 2.88
CA LYS A 109 15.25 10.54 2.46
C LYS A 109 13.73 10.67 2.35
N ILE A 110 13.06 9.72 1.69
CA ILE A 110 11.59 9.67 1.63
C ILE A 110 10.99 9.54 3.04
N LEU A 111 11.56 8.66 3.87
CA LEU A 111 11.10 8.50 5.25
C LEU A 111 11.26 9.79 6.08
N SER A 112 12.34 10.54 5.87
CA SER A 112 12.51 11.87 6.51
C SER A 112 11.39 12.81 6.09
N TYR A 113 11.12 12.91 4.78
CA TYR A 113 10.03 13.74 4.28
C TYR A 113 8.69 13.41 4.95
N ILE A 114 8.35 12.11 5.01
CA ILE A 114 7.13 11.65 5.69
C ILE A 114 7.09 12.10 7.15
N LYS A 115 8.19 11.93 7.88
CA LYS A 115 8.30 12.29 9.30
C LYS A 115 8.16 13.78 9.55
N ASP A 116 8.74 14.59 8.68
CA ASP A 116 8.83 16.03 8.87
C ASP A 116 7.57 16.75 8.37
N ASN A 117 6.85 16.18 7.40
CA ASN A 117 5.75 16.87 6.73
C ASN A 117 4.38 16.18 6.86
N MET A 118 4.33 14.85 7.04
CA MET A 118 3.06 14.11 6.94
C MET A 118 2.56 13.56 8.27
N ILE A 119 3.43 13.20 9.22
CA ILE A 119 2.99 12.62 10.51
C ILE A 119 2.32 13.70 11.35
N MET A 120 1.04 13.46 11.68
CA MET A 120 0.23 14.29 12.57
C MET A 120 0.48 13.94 14.04
N ASP A 121 0.00 14.79 14.96
CA ASP A 121 0.15 14.59 16.42
C ASP A 121 -0.47 13.28 16.94
N ASN A 122 -1.51 12.80 16.26
CA ASN A 122 -2.17 11.53 16.57
C ASN A 122 -1.41 10.29 16.06
N GLY A 123 -0.30 10.50 15.34
CA GLY A 123 0.58 9.48 14.78
C GLY A 123 0.20 8.96 13.40
N LEU A 124 -0.94 9.39 12.83
CA LEU A 124 -1.35 9.07 11.45
C LEU A 124 -0.71 10.01 10.44
N LEU A 125 -0.76 9.64 9.16
CA LEU A 125 -0.31 10.48 8.08
C LEU A 125 -1.47 11.33 7.54
N ARG A 126 -1.24 12.63 7.32
CA ARG A 126 -2.14 13.38 6.45
C ARG A 126 -1.99 12.87 5.02
N TRP A 127 -3.09 12.69 4.33
CA TRP A 127 -3.05 12.09 2.99
C TRP A 127 -2.47 13.03 1.95
N ARG A 128 -2.51 14.36 2.20
CA ARG A 128 -2.05 15.38 1.26
C ARG A 128 -1.30 16.53 1.97
N VAL A 129 -0.18 16.95 1.39
CA VAL A 129 0.64 18.10 1.77
C VAL A 129 0.75 19.05 0.57
N GLY A 130 0.76 20.36 0.79
CA GLY A 130 0.82 21.39 -0.24
C GLY A 130 -0.49 22.14 -0.37
N GLU A 131 -0.92 22.47 -1.59
CA GLU A 131 -2.20 23.14 -1.82
C GLU A 131 -3.36 22.26 -1.30
N ASP A 132 -4.32 22.88 -0.63
CA ASP A 132 -5.46 22.22 0.01
C ASP A 132 -5.08 21.13 1.04
N ALA A 133 -3.93 21.26 1.68
CA ALA A 133 -3.53 20.36 2.77
C ALA A 133 -4.58 20.34 3.88
N ASN A 134 -4.88 19.15 4.40
CA ASN A 134 -5.78 18.95 5.52
C ASN A 134 -5.26 17.84 6.44
N ASP A 135 -5.69 17.85 7.70
CA ASP A 135 -5.31 16.85 8.69
C ASP A 135 -6.21 15.60 8.64
N VAL A 136 -6.51 15.14 7.44
CA VAL A 136 -7.28 13.92 7.17
C VAL A 136 -6.34 12.78 6.80
N PRO A 137 -6.38 11.62 7.46
CA PRO A 137 -5.63 10.43 7.07
C PRO A 137 -6.39 9.61 6.05
N ALA A 138 -5.67 8.84 5.23
CA ALA A 138 -6.22 7.74 4.42
C ALA A 138 -5.64 6.42 4.93
N ALA A 139 -6.50 5.53 5.41
CA ALA A 139 -6.06 4.30 6.09
C ALA A 139 -5.18 3.39 5.23
N ILE A 140 -5.37 3.39 3.90
CA ILE A 140 -4.53 2.63 2.96
C ILE A 140 -3.08 3.12 3.00
N ASP A 141 -2.88 4.43 3.11
CA ASP A 141 -1.54 5.02 3.09
C ASP A 141 -0.81 4.78 4.39
N ASP A 142 -1.52 4.91 5.54
CA ASP A 142 -0.97 4.51 6.83
C ASP A 142 -0.51 3.06 6.82
N LEU A 143 -1.34 2.13 6.29
CA LEU A 143 -0.99 0.71 6.19
C LEU A 143 0.16 0.47 5.22
N ARG A 144 0.21 1.17 4.08
CA ARG A 144 1.31 1.06 3.11
C ARG A 144 2.64 1.48 3.71
N VAL A 145 2.68 2.61 4.43
CA VAL A 145 3.89 3.07 5.12
C VAL A 145 4.27 2.14 6.27
N ILE A 146 3.31 1.63 7.06
CA ILE A 146 3.55 0.60 8.07
C ILE A 146 4.19 -0.65 7.42
N LYS A 147 3.64 -1.13 6.28
CA LYS A 147 4.21 -2.26 5.53
C LYS A 147 5.66 -1.99 5.15
N ALA A 148 5.92 -0.86 4.51
CA ALA A 148 7.28 -0.49 4.10
C ALA A 148 8.25 -0.46 5.28
N LEU A 149 7.84 0.09 6.43
CA LEU A 149 8.67 0.17 7.64
C LEU A 149 8.91 -1.20 8.29
N LEU A 150 7.90 -2.07 8.37
CA LEU A 150 8.06 -3.41 8.93
C LEU A 150 8.94 -4.28 8.05
N LEU A 151 8.77 -4.21 6.73
CA LEU A 151 9.62 -4.90 5.77
C LEU A 151 11.06 -4.37 5.78
N ALA A 152 11.25 -3.06 5.94
CA ALA A 152 12.58 -2.45 6.09
C ALA A 152 13.26 -2.91 7.38
N SER A 153 12.49 -2.99 8.50
CA SER A 153 13.02 -3.54 9.76
C SER A 153 13.45 -5.00 9.63
N GLU A 154 12.73 -5.80 8.85
CA GLU A 154 13.10 -7.20 8.57
C GLU A 154 14.33 -7.26 7.68
N LYS A 155 14.32 -6.55 6.54
CA LYS A 155 15.37 -6.62 5.53
C LYS A 155 16.72 -6.09 6.02
N TRP A 156 16.72 -4.97 6.74
CA TRP A 156 17.95 -4.29 7.19
C TRP A 156 18.27 -4.52 8.65
N ASP A 157 17.50 -5.34 9.37
CA ASP A 157 17.65 -5.65 10.79
C ASP A 157 17.72 -4.39 11.69
N GLU A 158 16.86 -3.40 11.42
CA GLU A 158 16.83 -2.13 12.15
C GLU A 158 15.54 -1.91 12.93
N ILE A 159 15.67 -1.80 14.25
CA ILE A 159 14.55 -1.56 15.18
C ILE A 159 13.94 -0.15 15.00
N SER A 160 14.68 0.83 14.50
CA SER A 160 14.19 2.20 14.28
C SER A 160 12.95 2.23 13.38
N TYR A 161 12.96 1.52 12.26
CA TYR A 161 11.82 1.42 11.37
C TYR A 161 10.60 0.79 12.05
N ARG A 162 10.82 -0.21 12.89
CA ARG A 162 9.74 -0.85 13.65
C ARG A 162 9.11 0.09 14.67
N LYS A 163 9.91 0.94 15.33
CA LYS A 163 9.41 1.97 16.24
C LYS A 163 8.51 2.96 15.50
N ASP A 164 8.91 3.39 14.32
CA ASP A 164 8.13 4.29 13.47
C ASP A 164 6.81 3.61 13.02
N ALA A 165 6.87 2.36 12.56
CA ALA A 165 5.69 1.58 12.22
C ALA A 165 4.70 1.48 13.39
N PHE A 166 5.19 1.23 14.62
CA PHE A 166 4.33 1.18 15.82
C PHE A 166 3.76 2.53 16.22
N LYS A 167 4.45 3.64 15.94
CA LYS A 167 3.88 4.97 16.17
C LYS A 167 2.63 5.18 15.31
N ILE A 168 2.73 4.89 14.00
CA ILE A 168 1.61 5.00 13.06
C ILE A 168 0.51 3.98 13.41
N SER A 169 0.85 2.72 13.67
CA SER A 169 -0.13 1.68 13.97
C SER A 169 -0.95 1.96 15.24
N LYS A 170 -0.36 2.60 16.26
CA LYS A 170 -1.11 3.06 17.45
C LYS A 170 -2.11 4.14 17.09
N GLY A 171 -1.73 5.09 16.22
CA GLY A 171 -2.62 6.11 15.68
C GLY A 171 -3.78 5.47 14.92
N LEU A 172 -3.49 4.52 14.01
CA LEU A 172 -4.46 3.79 13.23
C LEU A 172 -5.45 3.02 14.11
N LYS A 173 -4.95 2.25 15.09
CA LYS A 173 -5.79 1.51 16.03
C LYS A 173 -6.73 2.42 16.83
N LYS A 174 -6.25 3.58 17.28
CA LYS A 174 -7.03 4.53 18.08
C LYS A 174 -8.08 5.28 17.25
N ASN A 175 -7.71 5.70 16.03
CA ASN A 175 -8.49 6.69 15.30
C ASN A 175 -9.23 6.12 14.10
N LEU A 176 -8.75 5.03 13.47
CA LEU A 176 -9.30 4.47 12.23
C LEU A 176 -9.89 3.07 12.38
N ILE A 177 -9.81 2.44 13.56
CA ILE A 177 -10.51 1.18 13.80
C ILE A 177 -11.85 1.47 14.46
N ASP A 178 -12.91 0.88 13.89
CA ASP A 178 -14.26 0.89 14.41
C ASP A 178 -14.74 -0.55 14.61
N GLY A 179 -14.98 -0.94 15.86
CA GLY A 179 -15.13 -2.34 16.24
C GLY A 179 -13.84 -3.12 15.97
N ASN A 180 -13.81 -3.89 14.90
CA ASN A 180 -12.63 -4.61 14.42
C ASN A 180 -12.35 -4.34 12.92
N LEU A 181 -13.02 -3.38 12.32
CA LEU A 181 -12.87 -3.04 10.90
C LEU A 181 -12.18 -1.68 10.73
N LEU A 182 -11.51 -1.54 9.61
CA LEU A 182 -10.85 -0.32 9.19
C LEU A 182 -11.89 0.70 8.71
N SER A 183 -11.79 1.93 9.17
CA SER A 183 -12.45 3.10 8.60
C SER A 183 -11.55 3.70 7.54
N ASP A 184 -12.09 4.16 6.42
CA ASP A 184 -11.29 4.67 5.30
C ASP A 184 -10.48 5.90 5.71
N PHE A 185 -11.15 6.81 6.42
CA PHE A 185 -10.58 8.06 6.95
C PHE A 185 -11.36 8.51 8.19
N TYR A 186 -10.89 9.56 8.81
CA TYR A 186 -11.68 10.39 9.71
C TYR A 186 -11.38 11.88 9.47
N ASP A 187 -12.37 12.72 9.75
CA ASP A 187 -12.30 14.17 9.63
C ASP A 187 -13.01 14.83 10.82
N ASP A 188 -13.29 16.14 10.72
CA ASP A 188 -14.01 16.92 11.74
C ASP A 188 -15.43 16.40 12.02
N PHE A 189 -16.03 15.64 11.11
CA PHE A 189 -17.37 15.04 11.28
C PHE A 189 -17.30 13.65 11.92
N GLY A 190 -16.14 13.06 12.06
CA GLY A 190 -15.90 11.75 12.66
C GLY A 190 -15.30 10.72 11.73
N LYS A 191 -15.39 9.45 12.13
CA LYS A 191 -14.92 8.34 11.30
C LYS A 191 -15.90 8.07 10.15
N SER A 192 -15.38 7.88 8.94
CA SER A 192 -16.17 7.33 7.83
C SER A 192 -16.85 6.03 8.26
N SER A 193 -18.10 5.82 7.86
CA SER A 193 -18.80 4.53 8.08
C SER A 193 -18.34 3.44 7.12
N LYS A 194 -17.53 3.79 6.12
CA LYS A 194 -17.10 2.89 5.06
C LYS A 194 -15.79 2.18 5.38
N THR A 195 -15.67 0.97 4.83
CA THR A 195 -14.43 0.20 4.71
C THR A 195 -14.23 -0.08 3.22
N GLN A 196 -13.33 0.63 2.57
CA GLN A 196 -12.96 0.32 1.19
C GLN A 196 -12.16 -0.99 1.14
N ILE A 197 -12.55 -1.88 0.23
CA ILE A 197 -11.99 -3.23 0.17
C ILE A 197 -10.53 -3.20 -0.29
N CYS A 198 -10.17 -2.30 -1.20
CA CYS A 198 -8.77 -2.11 -1.61
C CYS A 198 -7.87 -1.54 -0.51
N TYR A 199 -8.45 -0.94 0.56
CA TYR A 199 -7.70 -0.44 1.72
C TYR A 199 -7.27 -1.56 2.67
N LEU A 200 -7.83 -2.76 2.54
CA LEU A 200 -7.49 -3.92 3.35
C LEU A 200 -6.14 -4.52 2.90
N ASP A 201 -5.04 -3.88 3.28
CA ASP A 201 -3.69 -4.44 3.08
C ASP A 201 -3.47 -5.59 4.08
N ILE A 202 -3.81 -6.79 3.61
CA ILE A 202 -3.81 -8.01 4.44
C ILE A 202 -2.40 -8.38 4.90
N LEU A 203 -1.37 -8.12 4.09
CA LEU A 203 0.01 -8.36 4.51
C LEU A 203 0.39 -7.43 5.67
N SER A 204 0.10 -6.13 5.59
CA SER A 204 0.35 -5.18 6.67
C SER A 204 -0.35 -5.57 7.96
N LEU A 205 -1.64 -5.92 7.86
CA LEU A 205 -2.45 -6.36 9.02
C LEU A 205 -1.93 -7.67 9.62
N ARG A 206 -1.49 -8.63 8.79
CA ARG A 206 -0.87 -9.88 9.23
C ARG A 206 0.44 -9.63 9.98
N LEU A 207 1.29 -8.75 9.46
CA LEU A 207 2.55 -8.38 10.11
C LEU A 207 2.29 -7.73 11.46
N LEU A 208 1.36 -6.77 11.53
CA LEU A 208 0.95 -6.15 12.79
C LEU A 208 0.37 -7.18 13.77
N ALA A 209 -0.50 -8.08 13.32
CA ALA A 209 -1.09 -9.13 14.14
C ALA A 209 -0.05 -10.12 14.69
N SER A 210 1.07 -10.31 13.99
CA SER A 210 2.19 -11.11 14.47
C SER A 210 2.93 -10.47 15.64
N LEU A 211 2.89 -9.14 15.75
CA LEU A 211 3.64 -8.34 16.72
C LEU A 211 2.76 -7.79 17.85
N ASP A 212 1.48 -7.48 17.56
CA ASP A 212 0.49 -6.95 18.50
C ASP A 212 -0.79 -7.78 18.45
N ASN A 213 -1.16 -8.39 19.59
CA ASN A 213 -2.33 -9.27 19.67
C ASN A 213 -3.66 -8.56 19.39
N ASP A 214 -3.76 -7.25 19.63
CA ASP A 214 -4.98 -6.49 19.33
C ASP A 214 -5.28 -6.49 17.82
N TYR A 215 -4.24 -6.51 16.98
CA TYR A 215 -4.39 -6.57 15.54
C TYR A 215 -4.90 -7.92 15.01
N LYS A 216 -4.88 -8.99 15.81
CA LYS A 216 -5.40 -10.31 15.38
C LYS A 216 -6.89 -10.25 15.05
N LYS A 217 -7.68 -9.52 15.85
CA LYS A 217 -9.11 -9.37 15.61
C LYS A 217 -9.39 -8.53 14.36
N ILE A 218 -8.59 -7.46 14.17
CA ILE A 218 -8.68 -6.58 13.00
C ILE A 218 -8.33 -7.36 11.72
N TYR A 219 -7.23 -8.10 11.74
CA TYR A 219 -6.81 -8.96 10.63
C TYR A 219 -7.89 -10.00 10.26
N ASN A 220 -8.46 -10.72 11.24
CA ASN A 220 -9.49 -11.72 10.98
C ASN A 220 -10.77 -11.11 10.44
N ALA A 221 -11.23 -9.98 10.99
CA ALA A 221 -12.40 -9.26 10.49
C ALA A 221 -12.17 -8.71 9.08
N SER A 222 -10.98 -8.23 8.78
CA SER A 222 -10.61 -7.75 7.45
C SER A 222 -10.60 -8.88 6.42
N LEU A 223 -10.10 -10.07 6.77
CA LEU A 223 -10.20 -11.25 5.91
C LEU A 223 -11.65 -11.65 5.63
N GLU A 224 -12.48 -11.66 6.67
CA GLU A 224 -13.89 -12.02 6.54
C GLU A 224 -14.64 -11.07 5.59
N ILE A 225 -14.44 -9.76 5.72
CA ILE A 225 -15.06 -8.77 4.86
C ILE A 225 -14.50 -8.86 3.44
N LEU A 226 -13.19 -9.03 3.27
CA LEU A 226 -12.57 -9.23 1.97
C LEU A 226 -13.14 -10.45 1.23
N ASP A 227 -13.31 -11.58 1.90
CA ASP A 227 -13.88 -12.79 1.28
C ASP A 227 -15.37 -12.62 0.95
N LYS A 228 -16.15 -11.93 1.80
CA LYS A 228 -17.56 -11.62 1.55
C LYS A 228 -17.78 -10.59 0.44
N SER A 229 -16.77 -9.79 0.10
CA SER A 229 -16.86 -8.77 -0.95
C SER A 229 -16.78 -9.34 -2.37
N LEU A 230 -16.47 -10.63 -2.53
CA LEU A 230 -16.42 -11.32 -3.83
C LEU A 230 -17.81 -11.26 -4.49
N ILE A 231 -17.85 -10.87 -5.77
CA ILE A 231 -19.11 -10.75 -6.53
C ILE A 231 -19.74 -12.12 -6.74
N SER A 232 -19.04 -13.01 -7.43
CA SER A 232 -19.46 -14.40 -7.67
C SER A 232 -18.29 -15.26 -8.15
N GLU A 233 -18.50 -16.56 -8.30
CA GLU A 233 -17.52 -17.47 -8.91
C GLU A 233 -17.34 -17.20 -10.42
N GLU A 234 -18.38 -16.71 -11.11
CA GLU A 234 -18.34 -16.37 -12.54
C GLU A 234 -17.65 -15.02 -12.78
N VAL A 235 -17.81 -14.07 -11.87
CA VAL A 235 -17.15 -12.75 -11.87
C VAL A 235 -16.37 -12.60 -10.59
N PRO A 236 -15.19 -13.22 -10.49
CA PRO A 236 -14.37 -13.28 -9.27
C PRO A 236 -13.58 -11.99 -9.07
N LEU A 237 -14.30 -10.88 -9.04
CA LEU A 237 -13.87 -9.54 -8.66
C LEU A 237 -14.59 -9.11 -7.38
N TYR A 238 -14.24 -7.97 -6.84
CA TYR A 238 -14.62 -7.55 -5.50
C TYR A 238 -15.44 -6.27 -5.53
N ARG A 239 -16.40 -6.13 -4.63
CA ARG A 239 -17.10 -4.88 -4.34
C ARG A 239 -16.11 -3.81 -3.92
N LYS A 240 -16.48 -2.55 -4.14
CA LYS A 240 -15.65 -1.41 -3.81
C LYS A 240 -15.57 -1.20 -2.30
N GLU A 241 -16.72 -1.18 -1.63
CA GLU A 241 -16.80 -0.79 -0.22
C GLU A 241 -17.85 -1.58 0.56
N TYR A 242 -17.64 -1.65 1.87
CA TYR A 242 -18.60 -2.16 2.86
C TYR A 242 -19.01 -1.04 3.78
N ASP A 243 -20.32 -0.80 3.91
CA ASP A 243 -20.88 0.16 4.86
C ASP A 243 -21.13 -0.51 6.21
N ARG A 244 -20.32 -0.15 7.22
CA ARG A 244 -20.44 -0.70 8.57
C ARG A 244 -21.74 -0.28 9.28
N SER A 245 -22.36 0.84 8.88
CA SER A 245 -23.59 1.33 9.49
C SER A 245 -24.83 0.54 9.03
N THR A 246 -24.83 0.03 7.79
CA THR A 246 -25.91 -0.76 7.23
C THR A 246 -25.62 -2.26 7.20
N GLY A 247 -24.34 -2.64 7.22
CA GLY A 247 -23.91 -4.03 7.06
C GLY A 247 -23.97 -4.52 5.61
N GLU A 248 -23.98 -3.62 4.63
CA GLU A 248 -24.13 -3.95 3.20
C GLU A 248 -22.90 -3.52 2.40
N PHE A 249 -22.64 -4.25 1.31
CA PHE A 249 -21.70 -3.85 0.27
C PHE A 249 -22.38 -2.90 -0.73
N ASP A 250 -21.56 -2.07 -1.39
CA ASP A 250 -22.02 -1.28 -2.52
C ASP A 250 -22.56 -2.16 -3.66
N LYS A 251 -23.35 -1.53 -4.55
CA LYS A 251 -23.94 -2.17 -5.74
C LYS A 251 -23.54 -1.42 -7.02
N GLY A 252 -22.40 -0.76 -6.97
CA GLY A 252 -21.86 -0.02 -8.11
C GLY A 252 -21.12 -0.89 -9.14
N ASN A 253 -20.71 -0.25 -10.21
CA ASN A 253 -19.85 -0.88 -11.21
C ASN A 253 -18.50 -1.27 -10.60
N LEU A 254 -17.87 -2.28 -11.21
CA LEU A 254 -16.60 -2.81 -10.77
C LEU A 254 -15.46 -1.95 -11.33
N ASP A 255 -14.81 -1.20 -10.46
CA ASP A 255 -13.60 -0.45 -10.76
C ASP A 255 -12.40 -1.40 -10.77
N MET A 256 -11.76 -1.53 -11.94
CA MET A 256 -10.65 -2.48 -12.12
C MET A 256 -9.34 -1.96 -11.53
N GLU A 257 -9.16 -0.66 -11.39
CA GLU A 257 -7.99 -0.10 -10.72
C GLU A 257 -8.01 -0.48 -9.23
N LEU A 258 -9.14 -0.29 -8.55
CA LEU A 258 -9.33 -0.73 -7.17
C LEU A 258 -9.25 -2.26 -7.03
N ASN A 259 -9.85 -3.01 -7.96
CA ASN A 259 -9.77 -4.48 -7.97
C ASN A 259 -8.33 -4.98 -8.18
N SER A 260 -7.52 -4.30 -8.99
CA SER A 260 -6.11 -4.66 -9.17
C SER A 260 -5.31 -4.53 -7.86
N ILE A 261 -5.64 -3.53 -7.04
CA ILE A 261 -5.05 -3.36 -5.69
C ILE A 261 -5.51 -4.51 -4.76
N VAL A 262 -6.81 -4.86 -4.80
CA VAL A 262 -7.34 -5.99 -4.00
C VAL A 262 -6.62 -7.29 -4.35
N LEU A 263 -6.45 -7.57 -5.64
CA LEU A 263 -5.77 -8.78 -6.10
C LEU A 263 -4.30 -8.82 -5.69
N LEU A 264 -3.61 -7.67 -5.76
CA LEU A 264 -2.23 -7.56 -5.30
C LEU A 264 -2.15 -7.78 -3.77
N ASN A 265 -3.01 -7.13 -2.98
CA ASN A 265 -3.07 -7.30 -1.53
C ASN A 265 -3.32 -8.77 -1.13
N ARG A 266 -4.20 -9.48 -1.86
CA ARG A 266 -4.44 -10.92 -1.66
C ARG A 266 -3.20 -11.75 -1.98
N ALA A 267 -2.59 -11.52 -3.13
CA ALA A 267 -1.41 -12.26 -3.57
C ALA A 267 -0.20 -12.03 -2.63
N GLU A 268 0.04 -10.80 -2.18
CA GLU A 268 1.08 -10.47 -1.20
C GLU A 268 0.88 -11.19 0.15
N ALA A 269 -0.38 -11.41 0.53
CA ALA A 269 -0.73 -12.16 1.73
C ALA A 269 -0.68 -13.69 1.55
N GLY A 270 -0.44 -14.19 0.33
CA GLY A 270 -0.46 -15.60 -0.03
C GLY A 270 -1.86 -16.19 -0.15
N LEU A 271 -2.89 -15.35 -0.37
CA LEU A 271 -4.25 -15.78 -0.59
C LEU A 271 -4.46 -16.13 -2.07
N ASN A 272 -5.38 -17.08 -2.32
CA ASN A 272 -5.66 -17.53 -3.68
C ASN A 272 -6.30 -16.42 -4.54
N VAL A 273 -5.81 -16.28 -5.79
CA VAL A 273 -6.26 -15.33 -6.82
C VAL A 273 -6.49 -16.01 -8.18
N ASP A 274 -6.43 -17.34 -8.27
CA ASP A 274 -6.43 -18.10 -9.53
C ASP A 274 -7.70 -17.87 -10.36
N ASN A 275 -8.87 -17.81 -9.72
CA ASN A 275 -10.14 -17.58 -10.41
C ASN A 275 -10.16 -16.18 -11.04
N SER A 276 -9.73 -15.17 -10.29
CA SER A 276 -9.63 -13.79 -10.78
C SER A 276 -8.63 -13.68 -11.93
N ILE A 277 -7.47 -14.32 -11.83
CA ILE A 277 -6.45 -14.37 -12.90
C ILE A 277 -7.06 -15.01 -14.15
N ARG A 278 -7.73 -16.16 -14.02
CA ARG A 278 -8.38 -16.84 -15.14
C ARG A 278 -9.43 -15.96 -15.82
N PHE A 279 -10.28 -15.31 -15.02
CA PHE A 279 -11.28 -14.38 -15.51
C PHE A 279 -10.63 -13.23 -16.33
N LEU A 280 -9.58 -12.60 -15.80
CA LEU A 280 -8.90 -11.48 -16.45
C LEU A 280 -8.19 -11.90 -17.72
N LYS A 281 -7.60 -13.10 -17.79
CA LYS A 281 -7.02 -13.65 -19.03
C LYS A 281 -8.08 -13.88 -20.10
N ASN A 282 -9.24 -14.42 -19.73
CA ASN A 282 -10.36 -14.56 -20.66
C ASN A 282 -10.84 -13.19 -21.15
N LYS A 283 -10.98 -12.20 -20.25
CA LYS A 283 -11.34 -10.83 -20.66
C LYS A 283 -10.32 -10.22 -21.62
N TYR A 284 -9.03 -10.40 -21.36
CA TYR A 284 -8.01 -9.93 -22.27
C TYR A 284 -8.10 -10.60 -23.64
N SER A 285 -8.37 -11.90 -23.70
CA SER A 285 -8.56 -12.65 -24.94
C SER A 285 -9.79 -12.19 -25.73
N ASP A 286 -10.91 -12.01 -25.05
CA ASP A 286 -12.20 -11.68 -25.68
C ASP A 286 -12.27 -10.22 -26.12
N ASP A 287 -11.77 -9.30 -25.30
CA ASP A 287 -11.92 -7.85 -25.44
C ASP A 287 -10.63 -7.17 -25.93
N ASN A 288 -9.52 -7.90 -26.08
CA ASN A 288 -8.15 -7.43 -26.42
C ASN A 288 -7.60 -6.41 -25.41
N GLY A 289 -8.06 -6.43 -24.15
CA GLY A 289 -7.61 -5.54 -23.09
C GLY A 289 -8.26 -5.85 -21.74
N ILE A 290 -7.66 -5.32 -20.67
CA ILE A 290 -8.27 -5.28 -19.33
C ILE A 290 -8.63 -3.82 -19.08
N PHE A 291 -9.93 -3.54 -19.06
CA PHE A 291 -10.44 -2.18 -19.01
C PHE A 291 -10.76 -1.70 -17.60
N SER A 292 -10.90 -0.39 -17.43
CA SER A 292 -11.04 0.26 -16.13
C SER A 292 -12.38 -0.03 -15.42
N MET A 293 -13.44 -0.42 -16.17
CA MET A 293 -14.78 -0.58 -15.61
C MET A 293 -15.54 -1.76 -16.20
N TYR A 294 -16.17 -2.55 -15.33
CA TYR A 294 -17.08 -3.66 -15.67
C TYR A 294 -18.39 -3.55 -14.88
N ASP A 295 -19.45 -4.18 -15.37
CA ASP A 295 -20.66 -4.42 -14.57
C ASP A 295 -20.57 -5.75 -13.78
N ASP A 296 -21.59 -6.03 -12.98
CA ASP A 296 -21.68 -7.25 -12.14
C ASP A 296 -21.72 -8.56 -12.97
N SER A 297 -22.00 -8.49 -14.28
CA SER A 297 -21.95 -9.63 -15.18
C SER A 297 -20.56 -9.81 -15.82
N GLY A 298 -19.63 -8.92 -15.54
CA GLY A 298 -18.31 -8.87 -16.15
C GLY A 298 -18.30 -8.29 -17.56
N LYS A 299 -19.36 -7.57 -17.97
CA LYS A 299 -19.37 -6.84 -19.25
C LYS A 299 -18.60 -5.54 -19.13
N VAL A 300 -17.80 -5.25 -20.16
CA VAL A 300 -17.02 -4.01 -20.26
C VAL A 300 -17.95 -2.78 -20.35
N LEU A 301 -17.69 -1.78 -19.52
CA LEU A 301 -18.38 -0.48 -19.50
C LEU A 301 -17.48 0.69 -19.93
N SER A 302 -16.18 0.49 -20.03
CA SER A 302 -15.21 1.49 -20.43
C SER A 302 -14.18 0.87 -21.36
N ASN A 303 -13.67 1.63 -22.31
CA ASN A 303 -12.57 1.21 -23.19
C ASN A 303 -11.22 1.79 -22.76
N ILE A 304 -11.13 2.32 -21.53
CA ILE A 304 -9.91 2.89 -20.97
C ILE A 304 -9.11 1.77 -20.31
N GLU A 305 -7.83 1.68 -20.63
CA GLU A 305 -6.85 0.85 -19.95
C GLU A 305 -5.97 1.73 -19.04
N SER A 306 -5.44 1.19 -17.96
CA SER A 306 -4.59 1.91 -17.01
C SER A 306 -3.26 1.20 -16.82
N THR A 307 -2.16 1.96 -16.80
CA THR A 307 -0.83 1.46 -16.45
C THR A 307 -0.81 0.85 -15.05
N THR A 308 -1.54 1.43 -14.09
CA THR A 308 -1.66 0.91 -12.73
C THR A 308 -2.29 -0.47 -12.70
N ILE A 309 -3.37 -0.70 -13.47
CA ILE A 309 -4.01 -2.02 -13.56
C ILE A 309 -2.99 -3.08 -13.98
N TYR A 310 -2.28 -2.86 -15.08
CA TYR A 310 -1.28 -3.81 -15.56
C TYR A 310 -0.08 -3.94 -14.62
N SER A 311 0.31 -2.88 -13.93
CA SER A 311 1.40 -2.91 -12.96
C SER A 311 1.08 -3.76 -11.73
N ASN A 312 -0.11 -3.62 -11.19
CA ASN A 312 -0.57 -4.41 -10.06
C ASN A 312 -0.81 -5.88 -10.45
N LEU A 313 -1.41 -6.11 -11.63
CA LEU A 313 -1.64 -7.46 -12.14
C LEU A 313 -0.33 -8.18 -12.50
N LEU A 314 0.70 -7.48 -12.98
CA LEU A 314 2.01 -8.07 -13.20
C LEU A 314 2.61 -8.58 -11.87
N GLN A 315 2.57 -7.75 -10.84
CA GLN A 315 3.05 -8.14 -9.51
C GLN A 315 2.24 -9.31 -8.95
N THR A 316 0.91 -9.28 -9.13
CA THR A 316 0.01 -10.38 -8.75
C THR A 316 0.37 -11.68 -9.49
N ALA A 317 0.59 -11.61 -10.80
CA ALA A 317 0.97 -12.75 -11.62
C ALA A 317 2.31 -13.39 -11.18
N VAL A 318 3.31 -12.55 -10.83
CA VAL A 318 4.59 -13.04 -10.30
C VAL A 318 4.39 -13.78 -8.97
N LEU A 319 3.57 -13.25 -8.07
CA LEU A 319 3.30 -13.85 -6.77
C LEU A 319 2.48 -15.14 -6.88
N ALA A 320 1.55 -15.19 -7.84
CA ALA A 320 0.74 -16.38 -8.12
C ALA A 320 1.46 -17.43 -9.00
N GLY A 321 2.58 -17.06 -9.64
CA GLY A 321 3.29 -17.94 -10.58
C GLY A 321 2.58 -18.13 -11.94
N ASP A 322 1.72 -17.18 -12.36
CA ASP A 322 1.01 -17.21 -13.63
C ASP A 322 1.80 -16.47 -14.72
N TYR A 323 2.49 -17.24 -15.56
CA TYR A 323 3.36 -16.70 -16.62
C TYR A 323 2.57 -16.05 -17.76
N GLU A 324 1.34 -16.49 -18.04
CA GLU A 324 0.53 -15.94 -19.14
C GLU A 324 0.05 -14.53 -18.80
N LEU A 325 -0.53 -14.31 -17.59
CA LEU A 325 -0.91 -12.98 -17.14
C LEU A 325 0.32 -12.06 -17.01
N TYR A 326 1.45 -12.62 -16.55
CA TYR A 326 2.71 -11.88 -16.50
C TYR A 326 3.11 -11.36 -17.88
N ASP A 327 3.09 -12.20 -18.93
CA ASP A 327 3.48 -11.80 -20.30
C ASP A 327 2.53 -10.77 -20.89
N ILE A 328 1.21 -10.91 -20.65
CA ILE A 328 0.19 -9.92 -21.02
C ILE A 328 0.53 -8.56 -20.41
N CYS A 329 0.71 -8.52 -19.10
CA CYS A 329 0.96 -7.27 -18.37
C CYS A 329 2.32 -6.65 -18.75
N LYS A 330 3.37 -7.47 -18.85
CA LYS A 330 4.71 -7.02 -19.30
C LYS A 330 4.65 -6.34 -20.67
N LYS A 331 3.95 -6.95 -21.63
CA LYS A 331 3.78 -6.39 -22.97
C LYS A 331 3.11 -5.01 -22.94
N LYS A 332 2.06 -4.83 -22.12
CA LYS A 332 1.34 -3.57 -21.99
C LYS A 332 2.20 -2.49 -21.28
N ILE A 333 2.89 -2.85 -20.21
CA ILE A 333 3.80 -1.93 -19.48
C ILE A 333 4.91 -1.45 -20.43
N ILE A 334 5.53 -2.33 -21.20
CA ILE A 334 6.57 -1.96 -22.17
C ILE A 334 6.00 -1.07 -23.29
N ALA A 335 4.77 -1.34 -23.74
CA ALA A 335 4.14 -0.60 -24.84
C ALA A 335 3.71 0.82 -24.43
N TYR A 336 3.29 1.03 -23.17
CA TYR A 336 2.75 2.30 -22.70
C TYR A 336 3.83 3.29 -22.25
N GLN A 337 5.05 2.83 -22.01
CA GLN A 337 6.15 3.73 -21.66
C GLN A 337 6.51 4.64 -22.85
N VAL A 338 6.66 5.92 -22.58
CA VAL A 338 7.08 6.90 -23.60
C VAL A 338 8.54 6.68 -23.97
N LYS A 339 8.80 6.36 -25.25
CA LYS A 339 10.12 5.97 -25.77
C LYS A 339 10.78 7.02 -26.67
N ASP A 340 10.04 8.05 -27.07
CA ASP A 340 10.62 9.15 -27.84
C ASP A 340 11.53 10.00 -26.94
N LYS A 341 12.82 9.95 -27.23
CA LYS A 341 13.85 10.71 -26.48
C LYS A 341 13.71 12.23 -26.60
N ASN A 342 12.94 12.72 -27.58
CA ASN A 342 12.63 14.14 -27.71
C ASN A 342 11.38 14.56 -26.93
N SER A 343 10.64 13.64 -26.37
CA SER A 343 9.46 13.94 -25.54
C SER A 343 9.88 14.49 -24.19
N GLU A 344 9.19 15.52 -23.71
CA GLU A 344 9.37 16.06 -22.36
C GLU A 344 9.11 15.03 -21.27
N ILE A 345 8.30 14.01 -21.56
CA ILE A 345 7.94 12.92 -20.63
C ILE A 345 8.60 11.59 -21.02
N PHE A 346 9.79 11.66 -21.67
CA PHE A 346 10.56 10.45 -21.99
C PHE A 346 10.79 9.56 -20.77
N GLY A 347 10.53 8.28 -20.91
CA GLY A 347 10.66 7.27 -19.87
C GLY A 347 9.46 7.14 -18.94
N ALA A 348 8.54 8.10 -18.92
CA ALA A 348 7.34 8.09 -18.09
C ALA A 348 6.17 7.33 -18.73
N TYR A 349 5.11 7.20 -17.94
CA TYR A 349 3.77 6.81 -18.36
C TYR A 349 2.86 8.03 -18.27
N GLY A 350 2.35 8.46 -19.41
CA GLY A 350 1.53 9.66 -19.51
C GLY A 350 1.14 9.93 -20.97
N ASP A 351 0.35 10.97 -21.14
CA ASP A 351 -0.11 11.42 -22.45
C ASP A 351 0.86 12.44 -23.02
N THR A 352 1.44 12.13 -24.20
CA THR A 352 2.46 12.96 -24.85
C THR A 352 1.91 14.24 -25.48
N GLU A 353 0.60 14.33 -25.72
CA GLU A 353 -0.04 15.53 -26.27
C GLU A 353 -0.43 16.50 -25.17
N THR A 354 -1.06 16.00 -24.11
CA THR A 354 -1.53 16.79 -22.98
C THR A 354 -0.49 16.96 -21.89
N LEU A 355 0.57 16.11 -21.88
CA LEU A 355 1.59 16.02 -20.83
C LEU A 355 1.01 15.69 -19.44
N GLN A 356 -0.13 14.99 -19.42
CA GLN A 356 -0.72 14.47 -18.18
C GLN A 356 0.07 13.25 -17.72
N VAL A 357 0.80 13.43 -16.64
CA VAL A 357 1.61 12.36 -16.01
C VAL A 357 1.30 12.37 -14.52
N HIS A 358 0.75 11.26 -14.02
CA HIS A 358 0.39 11.09 -12.60
C HIS A 358 1.43 10.23 -11.89
N SER A 359 1.87 10.64 -10.70
CA SER A 359 2.83 9.88 -9.89
C SER A 359 2.34 8.46 -9.60
N PHE A 360 1.05 8.29 -9.29
CA PHE A 360 0.45 7.00 -8.97
C PHE A 360 0.73 5.93 -10.05
N ASN A 361 0.46 6.26 -11.32
CA ASN A 361 0.72 5.35 -12.44
C ASN A 361 2.21 5.02 -12.59
N ASN A 362 3.06 6.03 -12.45
CA ASN A 362 4.49 5.91 -12.65
C ASN A 362 5.18 5.13 -11.51
N LEU A 363 4.75 5.33 -10.26
CA LEU A 363 5.29 4.61 -9.10
C LEU A 363 4.86 3.15 -9.06
N ASN A 364 3.60 2.83 -9.43
CA ASN A 364 3.16 1.45 -9.59
C ASN A 364 3.93 0.75 -10.72
N ALA A 365 4.21 1.47 -11.82
CA ALA A 365 5.05 0.93 -12.89
C ALA A 365 6.50 0.68 -12.44
N LEU A 366 7.11 1.54 -11.61
CA LEU A 366 8.42 1.28 -11.01
C LEU A 366 8.45 -0.02 -10.21
N LEU A 367 7.42 -0.26 -9.39
CA LEU A 367 7.30 -1.51 -8.61
C LEU A 367 7.12 -2.73 -9.52
N ALA A 368 6.37 -2.59 -10.62
CA ALA A 368 6.23 -3.66 -11.62
C ALA A 368 7.55 -3.94 -12.35
N TRP A 369 8.31 -2.93 -12.74
CA TRP A 369 9.64 -3.10 -13.34
C TRP A 369 10.59 -3.92 -12.47
N ARG A 370 10.52 -3.78 -11.13
CA ARG A 370 11.31 -4.61 -10.20
C ARG A 370 10.97 -6.11 -10.26
N LYS A 371 9.84 -6.47 -10.86
CA LYS A 371 9.40 -7.87 -11.04
C LYS A 371 9.67 -8.39 -12.46
N ILE A 372 10.02 -7.52 -13.40
CA ILE A 372 10.32 -7.92 -14.78
C ILE A 372 11.74 -8.48 -14.83
N LYS A 373 11.85 -9.74 -15.23
CA LYS A 373 13.14 -10.40 -15.49
C LYS A 373 13.59 -10.09 -16.92
N LYS A 374 14.90 -9.85 -17.08
CA LYS A 374 15.53 -9.74 -18.40
C LYS A 374 15.51 -11.07 -19.15
#